data_37527c1be414f59ed33ef71f6020a890
#
_entry.id   37527c1be414f59ed33ef71f6020a890
#
_cell.length_a   1.000
_cell.length_b   1.000
_cell.length_c   1.000
_cell.angle_alpha   90.00
_cell.angle_beta   90.00
_cell.angle_gamma   90.00
#
_symmetry.space_group_name_H-M   'P 1'
#
loop_
_entity.id
_entity.type
_entity.pdbx_description
1 polymer ?
#
loop_
_entity_poly.entity_id
_entity_poly.type
_entity_poly.pdbx_seq_one_letter_code
_entity_poly.pdbx_strand_id
1 'polypeptide(L)'
;MAAHPLLVNAAELLRRPGTQKSYTLDVALADLDIVDDHRFAPDARVEVQLELESLSTGIVVDGEVRVPWHGTCRRCLEPTGGVSVSEVHELYQRTLTDPDAFEIVGDQLDLLPIARELVLLDAPSTPLCRPDCAGLCPTCGANLNEGACDCTAPPADPRWSALDSLKSAFDPGDPAAGR
;
A
#
# COMPACT_ATOMS: atom_id res chain seq x y z
N MET A 1 14.46 22.29 -13.24
CA MET A 1 14.03 21.09 -12.53
C MET A 1 15.10 20.03 -12.74
N ALA A 2 15.64 19.41 -11.69
CA ALA A 2 16.58 18.31 -11.85
C ALA A 2 15.83 17.13 -12.47
N ALA A 3 16.44 16.45 -13.45
CA ALA A 3 15.86 15.25 -14.03
C ALA A 3 15.94 14.13 -12.96
N HIS A 4 14.80 13.60 -12.56
CA HIS A 4 14.73 12.43 -11.67
C HIS A 4 14.43 11.16 -12.50
N PRO A 5 14.74 9.96 -12.00
CA PRO A 5 14.65 8.72 -12.76
C PRO A 5 13.23 8.35 -13.24
N LEU A 6 12.20 8.94 -12.60
CA LEU A 6 10.79 8.72 -12.92
C LEU A 6 10.21 9.76 -13.91
N LEU A 7 11.04 10.60 -14.52
CA LEU A 7 10.62 11.50 -15.57
C LEU A 7 10.83 10.84 -16.95
N VAL A 8 9.73 10.40 -17.56
CA VAL A 8 9.75 9.57 -18.77
C VAL A 8 9.43 10.41 -20.01
N ASN A 9 10.25 10.26 -21.06
CA ASN A 9 9.98 10.91 -22.35
C ASN A 9 8.93 10.13 -23.14
N ALA A 10 7.83 10.80 -23.46
CA ALA A 10 6.69 10.26 -24.18
C ALA A 10 6.54 10.81 -25.61
N ALA A 11 7.53 11.53 -26.15
CA ALA A 11 7.45 12.16 -27.47
C ALA A 11 7.07 11.18 -28.60
N GLU A 12 7.55 9.94 -28.52
CA GLU A 12 7.24 8.90 -29.50
C GLU A 12 5.80 8.43 -29.38
N LEU A 13 5.34 8.15 -28.15
CA LEU A 13 3.98 7.73 -27.82
C LEU A 13 2.97 8.78 -28.29
N LEU A 14 3.23 10.04 -28.00
CA LEU A 14 2.35 11.16 -28.32
C LEU A 14 2.17 11.41 -29.84
N ARG A 15 3.05 10.88 -30.67
CA ARG A 15 2.97 11.02 -32.13
C ARG A 15 2.19 9.91 -32.81
N ARG A 16 1.98 8.76 -32.13
CA ARG A 16 1.38 7.57 -32.73
C ARG A 16 0.40 6.90 -31.77
N PRO A 17 -0.88 7.24 -31.80
CA PRO A 17 -1.91 6.54 -31.04
C PRO A 17 -1.87 5.03 -31.31
N GLY A 18 -2.09 4.23 -30.25
CA GLY A 18 -1.99 2.76 -30.29
C GLY A 18 -0.58 2.21 -30.11
N THR A 19 0.43 3.06 -29.91
CA THR A 19 1.80 2.60 -29.57
C THR A 19 1.85 2.28 -28.08
N GLN A 20 2.52 1.16 -27.74
CA GLN A 20 2.79 0.74 -26.36
C GLN A 20 4.28 0.76 -26.10
N LYS A 21 4.66 1.02 -24.83
CA LYS A 21 6.04 1.02 -24.38
C LYS A 21 6.12 0.60 -22.92
N SER A 22 6.97 -0.40 -22.63
CA SER A 22 7.18 -0.89 -21.28
C SER A 22 8.43 -0.25 -20.65
N TYR A 23 8.37 -0.01 -19.34
CA TYR A 23 9.44 0.50 -18.51
C TYR A 23 9.60 -0.37 -17.27
N THR A 24 10.85 -0.66 -16.93
CA THR A 24 11.22 -1.23 -15.64
C THR A 24 12.27 -0.33 -15.03
N LEU A 25 11.93 0.28 -13.92
CA LEU A 25 12.77 1.25 -13.23
C LEU A 25 13.02 0.72 -11.81
N ASP A 26 14.23 0.92 -11.32
CA ASP A 26 14.65 0.59 -9.98
C ASP A 26 15.21 1.86 -9.36
N VAL A 27 14.47 2.44 -8.39
CA VAL A 27 14.76 3.75 -7.82
C VAL A 27 14.97 3.67 -6.30
N ALA A 28 15.77 4.57 -5.75
CA ALA A 28 15.91 4.69 -4.32
C ALA A 28 14.69 5.42 -3.70
N LEU A 29 14.38 5.14 -2.45
CA LEU A 29 13.33 5.87 -1.72
C LEU A 29 13.59 7.38 -1.69
N ALA A 30 14.85 7.78 -1.61
CA ALA A 30 15.23 9.20 -1.65
C ALA A 30 14.87 9.88 -2.98
N ASP A 31 14.85 9.13 -4.09
CA ASP A 31 14.42 9.65 -5.40
C ASP A 31 12.90 9.89 -5.45
N LEU A 32 12.15 9.32 -4.50
CA LEU A 32 10.73 9.55 -4.27
C LEU A 32 10.45 10.59 -3.17
N ASP A 33 11.47 11.31 -2.70
CA ASP A 33 11.39 12.20 -1.53
C ASP A 33 10.84 11.51 -0.26
N ILE A 34 11.08 10.20 -0.11
CA ILE A 34 10.73 9.44 1.09
C ILE A 34 11.98 9.30 1.93
N VAL A 35 12.03 10.04 3.04
CA VAL A 35 13.14 10.06 3.99
C VAL A 35 12.61 9.83 5.40
N ASP A 36 13.42 9.14 6.21
CA ASP A 36 13.12 8.89 7.63
C ASP A 36 11.80 8.14 7.92
N ASP A 37 11.31 7.36 6.95
CA ASP A 37 10.14 6.50 7.18
C ASP A 37 10.60 5.14 7.72
N HIS A 38 10.26 4.88 8.99
CA HIS A 38 10.67 3.67 9.73
C HIS A 38 10.11 2.35 9.16
N ARG A 39 9.19 2.41 8.21
CA ARG A 39 8.64 1.23 7.51
C ARG A 39 9.60 0.68 6.47
N PHE A 40 10.59 1.44 6.08
CA PHE A 40 11.53 1.07 5.01
C PHE A 40 12.97 1.07 5.51
N ALA A 41 13.79 0.15 4.97
CA ALA A 41 15.22 0.21 5.17
C ALA A 41 15.81 1.42 4.43
N PRO A 42 16.86 2.07 4.96
CA PRO A 42 17.45 3.28 4.33
C PRO A 42 17.97 3.05 2.91
N ASP A 43 18.31 1.81 2.57
CA ASP A 43 18.81 1.36 1.26
C ASP A 43 17.74 0.63 0.43
N ALA A 44 16.49 0.63 0.88
CA ALA A 44 15.40 -0.01 0.16
C ALA A 44 15.22 0.58 -1.23
N ARG A 45 14.94 -0.30 -2.18
CA ARG A 45 14.70 0.05 -3.58
C ARG A 45 13.24 -0.16 -3.92
N VAL A 46 12.73 0.71 -4.76
CA VAL A 46 11.36 0.64 -5.30
C VAL A 46 11.47 0.19 -6.74
N GLU A 47 10.86 -0.95 -7.03
CA GLU A 47 10.74 -1.46 -8.39
C GLU A 47 9.43 -0.95 -9.00
N VAL A 48 9.53 -0.31 -10.17
CA VAL A 48 8.39 0.26 -10.90
C VAL A 48 8.34 -0.39 -12.27
N GLN A 49 7.29 -1.18 -12.52
CA GLN A 49 7.06 -1.87 -13.79
C GLN A 49 5.80 -1.30 -14.44
N LEU A 50 5.96 -0.62 -15.56
CA LEU A 50 4.87 0.10 -16.21
C LEU A 50 4.78 -0.23 -17.70
N GLU A 51 3.57 -0.25 -18.22
CA GLU A 51 3.22 -0.24 -19.62
C GLU A 51 2.46 1.05 -19.93
N LEU A 52 2.97 1.80 -20.88
CA LEU A 52 2.38 3.06 -21.35
C LEU A 52 1.73 2.81 -22.70
N GLU A 53 0.43 3.11 -22.80
CA GLU A 53 -0.32 3.02 -24.05
C GLU A 53 -0.79 4.41 -24.49
N SER A 54 -0.48 4.76 -25.73
CA SER A 54 -0.91 6.01 -26.35
C SER A 54 -2.31 5.89 -26.89
N LEU A 55 -3.21 6.69 -26.36
CA LEU A 55 -4.58 6.87 -26.85
C LEU A 55 -4.72 8.19 -27.59
N SER A 56 -5.87 8.40 -28.27
CA SER A 56 -6.20 9.69 -28.90
C SER A 56 -6.40 10.82 -27.88
N THR A 57 -6.75 10.48 -26.64
CA THR A 57 -7.06 11.41 -25.55
C THR A 57 -5.91 11.62 -24.57
N GLY A 58 -4.85 10.82 -24.63
CA GLY A 58 -3.73 10.86 -23.68
C GLY A 58 -2.90 9.60 -23.70
N ILE A 59 -2.21 9.35 -22.60
CA ILE A 59 -1.42 8.13 -22.36
C ILE A 59 -1.96 7.47 -21.11
N VAL A 60 -2.37 6.21 -21.22
CA VAL A 60 -2.67 5.36 -20.07
C VAL A 60 -1.37 4.74 -19.58
N VAL A 61 -1.18 4.72 -18.28
CA VAL A 61 -0.05 4.12 -17.57
C VAL A 61 -0.60 3.00 -16.69
N ASP A 62 -0.33 1.77 -17.06
CA ASP A 62 -0.70 0.58 -16.31
C ASP A 62 0.54 -0.11 -15.75
N GLY A 63 0.39 -0.79 -14.62
CA GLY A 63 1.49 -1.59 -14.08
C GLY A 63 1.47 -1.76 -12.58
N GLU A 64 2.65 -1.85 -11.98
CA GLU A 64 2.80 -2.05 -10.54
C GLU A 64 4.06 -1.37 -9.98
N VAL A 65 3.94 -0.97 -8.72
CA VAL A 65 5.02 -0.47 -7.88
C VAL A 65 5.24 -1.44 -6.74
N ARG A 66 6.48 -1.86 -6.54
CA ARG A 66 6.87 -2.83 -5.50
C ARG A 66 7.89 -2.21 -4.56
N VAL A 67 7.66 -2.34 -3.26
CA VAL A 67 8.59 -1.84 -2.24
C VAL A 67 8.69 -2.83 -1.06
N PRO A 68 9.90 -3.22 -0.63
CA PRO A 68 10.09 -4.00 0.58
C PRO A 68 9.85 -3.12 1.80
N TRP A 69 9.10 -3.64 2.76
CA TRP A 69 8.83 -2.97 4.02
C TRP A 69 9.16 -3.87 5.21
N HIS A 70 9.40 -3.27 6.36
CA HIS A 70 9.57 -3.95 7.63
C HIS A 70 8.80 -3.23 8.75
N GLY A 71 8.59 -3.93 9.84
CA GLY A 71 7.87 -3.35 10.97
C GLY A 71 7.77 -4.33 12.14
N THR A 72 6.88 -4.00 13.06
CA THR A 72 6.58 -4.83 14.24
C THR A 72 5.13 -5.25 14.21
N CYS A 73 4.87 -6.53 14.40
CA CYS A 73 3.51 -7.06 14.48
C CYS A 73 2.73 -6.37 15.60
N ARG A 74 1.57 -5.77 15.26
CA ARG A 74 0.75 -5.04 16.24
C ARG A 74 0.15 -5.91 17.35
N ARG A 75 0.18 -7.25 17.20
CA ARG A 75 -0.38 -8.20 18.19
C ARG A 75 0.68 -8.84 19.08
N CYS A 76 1.75 -9.38 18.50
CA CYS A 76 2.77 -10.11 19.25
C CYS A 76 4.08 -9.34 19.43
N LEU A 77 4.21 -8.18 18.83
CA LEU A 77 5.38 -7.29 18.86
C LEU A 77 6.65 -7.89 18.23
N GLU A 78 6.53 -9.04 17.56
CA GLU A 78 7.64 -9.63 16.83
C GLU A 78 7.94 -8.86 15.54
N PRO A 79 9.21 -8.81 15.09
CA PRO A 79 9.56 -8.25 13.80
C PRO A 79 8.80 -8.95 12.67
N THR A 80 8.37 -8.16 11.69
CA THR A 80 7.70 -8.66 10.49
C THR A 80 8.07 -7.79 9.29
N GLY A 81 7.85 -8.29 8.09
CA GLY A 81 8.13 -7.56 6.87
C GLY A 81 7.57 -8.29 5.66
N GLY A 82 7.67 -7.65 4.52
CA GLY A 82 7.17 -8.17 3.24
C GLY A 82 7.47 -7.22 2.10
N VAL A 83 6.73 -7.39 1.02
CA VAL A 83 6.75 -6.50 -0.13
C VAL A 83 5.33 -5.99 -0.34
N SER A 84 5.14 -4.67 -0.36
CA SER A 84 3.92 -4.07 -0.87
C SER A 84 3.95 -4.07 -2.39
N VAL A 85 2.83 -4.39 -3.00
CA VAL A 85 2.63 -4.37 -4.45
C VAL A 85 1.36 -3.57 -4.72
N SER A 86 1.54 -2.43 -5.36
CA SER A 86 0.48 -1.47 -5.67
C SER A 86 0.24 -1.44 -7.16
N GLU A 87 -1.00 -1.57 -7.60
CA GLU A 87 -1.37 -1.44 -9.00
C GLU A 87 -1.41 0.03 -9.41
N VAL A 88 -0.90 0.31 -10.61
CA VAL A 88 -0.97 1.61 -11.27
C VAL A 88 -1.97 1.53 -12.40
N HIS A 89 -2.92 2.46 -12.44
CA HIS A 89 -3.83 2.65 -13.58
C HIS A 89 -4.17 4.12 -13.69
N GLU A 90 -3.38 4.87 -14.47
CA GLU A 90 -3.47 6.33 -14.51
C GLU A 90 -3.53 6.87 -15.93
N LEU A 91 -4.25 7.98 -16.08
CA LEU A 91 -4.37 8.70 -17.34
C LEU A 91 -3.53 9.98 -17.29
N TYR A 92 -2.72 10.18 -18.33
CA TYR A 92 -1.95 11.40 -18.55
C TYR A 92 -2.46 12.14 -19.78
N GLN A 93 -2.72 13.44 -19.66
CA GLN A 93 -3.27 14.27 -20.74
C GLN A 93 -2.46 15.56 -20.95
N ARG A 94 -2.33 16.02 -22.19
CA ARG A 94 -1.75 17.36 -22.50
C ARG A 94 -2.69 18.49 -22.13
N THR A 95 -3.97 18.27 -22.29
CA THR A 95 -5.04 19.19 -21.90
C THR A 95 -5.96 18.40 -20.99
N LEU A 96 -6.02 18.80 -19.74
CA LEU A 96 -6.82 18.10 -18.73
C LEU A 96 -8.30 18.24 -19.06
N THR A 97 -8.91 17.16 -19.49
CA THR A 97 -10.36 17.03 -19.71
C THR A 97 -10.99 16.11 -18.67
N ASP A 98 -10.19 15.26 -18.06
CA ASP A 98 -10.53 14.43 -16.92
C ASP A 98 -9.93 15.06 -15.66
N PRO A 99 -10.71 15.28 -14.59
CA PRO A 99 -10.21 15.88 -13.35
C PRO A 99 -9.20 15.02 -12.60
N ASP A 100 -9.22 13.71 -12.83
CA ASP A 100 -8.33 12.74 -12.17
C ASP A 100 -7.07 12.45 -13.00
N ALA A 101 -6.96 13.02 -14.23
CA ALA A 101 -5.80 12.81 -15.08
C ALA A 101 -4.60 13.67 -14.65
N PHE A 102 -3.40 13.12 -14.85
CA PHE A 102 -2.15 13.85 -14.70
C PHE A 102 -1.80 14.64 -15.95
N GLU A 103 -1.10 15.77 -15.77
CA GLU A 103 -0.70 16.62 -16.88
C GLU A 103 0.60 16.13 -17.54
N ILE A 104 0.61 16.07 -18.87
CA ILE A 104 1.81 15.88 -19.67
C ILE A 104 2.46 17.26 -19.93
N VAL A 105 3.60 17.52 -19.32
CA VAL A 105 4.31 18.79 -19.48
C VAL A 105 5.39 18.65 -20.57
N GLY A 106 5.23 19.37 -21.66
CA GLY A 106 6.06 19.17 -22.84
C GLY A 106 5.83 17.79 -23.45
N ASP A 107 6.89 16.99 -23.54
CA ASP A 107 6.83 15.59 -24.00
C ASP A 107 7.22 14.63 -22.85
N GLN A 108 6.97 15.00 -21.59
CA GLN A 108 7.39 14.23 -20.42
C GLN A 108 6.21 13.88 -19.52
N LEU A 109 6.21 12.63 -19.04
CA LEU A 109 5.36 12.16 -17.95
C LEU A 109 6.18 12.14 -16.66
N ASP A 110 5.66 12.80 -15.64
CA ASP A 110 6.22 12.72 -14.30
C ASP A 110 5.49 11.61 -13.52
N LEU A 111 6.19 10.49 -13.31
CA LEU A 111 5.67 9.32 -12.58
C LEU A 111 5.99 9.38 -11.08
N LEU A 112 6.77 10.39 -10.63
CA LEU A 112 7.19 10.50 -9.23
C LEU A 112 6.00 10.67 -8.27
N PRO A 113 5.02 11.56 -8.54
CA PRO A 113 3.92 11.77 -7.61
C PRO A 113 3.15 10.49 -7.30
N ILE A 114 2.81 9.72 -8.37
CA ILE A 114 2.04 8.49 -8.21
C ILE A 114 2.86 7.38 -7.54
N ALA A 115 4.11 7.17 -7.94
CA ALA A 115 4.96 6.16 -7.32
C ALA A 115 5.17 6.44 -5.83
N ARG A 116 5.38 7.73 -5.47
CA ARG A 116 5.49 8.17 -4.07
C ARG A 116 4.20 7.89 -3.29
N GLU A 117 3.06 8.27 -3.85
CA GLU A 117 1.76 8.11 -3.21
C GLU A 117 1.47 6.64 -2.92
N LEU A 118 1.63 5.76 -3.91
CA LEU A 118 1.39 4.32 -3.77
C LEU A 118 2.31 3.68 -2.72
N VAL A 119 3.61 4.01 -2.71
CA VAL A 119 4.55 3.53 -1.70
C VAL A 119 4.12 3.93 -0.29
N LEU A 120 3.66 5.15 -0.09
CA LEU A 120 3.26 5.66 1.23
C LEU A 120 1.91 5.09 1.71
N LEU A 121 0.96 4.89 0.80
CA LEU A 121 -0.39 4.40 1.13
C LEU A 121 -0.43 2.90 1.39
N ASP A 122 0.25 2.10 0.57
CA ASP A 122 0.12 0.64 0.61
C ASP A 122 1.09 -0.04 1.58
N ALA A 123 2.15 0.65 2.00
CA ALA A 123 3.01 0.12 3.05
C ALA A 123 2.25 0.08 4.39
N PRO A 124 2.11 -1.09 5.03
CA PRO A 124 1.26 -1.24 6.20
C PRO A 124 1.77 -0.44 7.39
N SER A 125 0.91 0.41 7.96
CA SER A 125 1.19 1.17 9.18
C SER A 125 1.04 0.32 10.45
N THR A 126 0.25 -0.75 10.40
CA THR A 126 -0.04 -1.64 11.54
C THR A 126 0.03 -3.11 11.11
N PRO A 127 1.23 -3.62 10.76
CA PRO A 127 1.37 -4.95 10.18
C PRO A 127 1.03 -6.07 11.16
N LEU A 128 0.68 -7.22 10.61
CA LEU A 128 0.58 -8.49 11.32
C LEU A 128 1.64 -9.44 10.78
N CYS A 129 2.28 -10.22 11.67
CA CYS A 129 3.22 -11.28 11.22
C CYS A 129 2.48 -12.38 10.46
N ARG A 130 1.20 -12.62 10.78
CA ARG A 130 0.28 -13.53 10.10
C ARG A 130 -1.17 -13.18 10.45
N PRO A 131 -2.16 -13.49 9.60
CA PRO A 131 -3.58 -13.13 9.82
C PRO A 131 -4.15 -13.70 11.13
N ASP A 132 -3.73 -14.90 11.51
CA ASP A 132 -4.16 -15.67 12.69
C ASP A 132 -3.26 -15.44 13.92
N CYS A 133 -2.44 -14.38 13.95
CA CYS A 133 -1.55 -14.08 15.07
C CYS A 133 -2.36 -14.00 16.38
N ALA A 134 -2.02 -14.86 17.36
CA ALA A 134 -2.69 -14.91 18.65
C ALA A 134 -2.33 -13.74 19.58
N GLY A 135 -1.21 -13.04 19.29
CA GLY A 135 -0.77 -11.87 20.05
C GLY A 135 -0.09 -12.21 21.37
N LEU A 136 -0.08 -11.22 22.27
CA LEU A 136 0.43 -11.36 23.62
C LEU A 136 -0.70 -11.56 24.63
N CYS A 137 -0.43 -12.34 25.67
CA CYS A 137 -1.33 -12.42 26.80
C CYS A 137 -1.49 -11.04 27.47
N PRO A 138 -2.72 -10.53 27.67
CA PRO A 138 -2.93 -9.21 28.29
C PRO A 138 -2.53 -9.15 29.77
N THR A 139 -2.35 -10.31 30.42
CA THR A 139 -2.01 -10.38 31.85
C THR A 139 -0.52 -10.52 32.10
N CYS A 140 0.19 -11.41 31.38
CA CYS A 140 1.60 -11.71 31.61
C CYS A 140 2.52 -11.32 30.46
N GLY A 141 1.99 -10.93 29.31
CA GLY A 141 2.80 -10.54 28.13
C GLY A 141 3.41 -11.74 27.38
N ALA A 142 3.10 -12.99 27.73
CA ALA A 142 3.60 -14.15 27.01
C ALA A 142 3.08 -14.17 25.57
N ASN A 143 3.93 -14.56 24.61
CA ASN A 143 3.55 -14.70 23.22
C ASN A 143 2.67 -15.95 23.03
N LEU A 144 1.38 -15.71 22.78
CA LEU A 144 0.39 -16.78 22.63
C LEU A 144 0.55 -17.58 21.33
N ASN A 145 1.42 -17.15 20.44
CA ASN A 145 1.81 -17.93 19.25
C ASN A 145 2.77 -19.08 19.58
N GLU A 146 3.47 -19.01 20.72
CA GLU A 146 4.44 -20.00 21.17
C GLU A 146 3.83 -21.05 22.11
N GLY A 147 2.66 -20.73 22.67
CA GLY A 147 1.91 -21.61 23.54
C GLY A 147 0.94 -20.87 24.44
N ALA A 148 0.06 -21.63 25.09
CA ALA A 148 -0.87 -21.08 26.06
C ALA A 148 -0.13 -20.72 27.36
N CYS A 149 -0.55 -19.64 28.03
CA CYS A 149 -0.13 -19.32 29.40
C CYS A 149 -1.23 -19.76 30.41
N ASP A 150 -0.83 -19.89 31.68
CA ASP A 150 -1.75 -20.30 32.77
C ASP A 150 -2.58 -19.13 33.34
N CYS A 151 -2.59 -17.97 32.68
CA CYS A 151 -3.35 -16.82 33.15
C CYS A 151 -4.84 -17.01 32.90
N THR A 152 -5.65 -16.75 33.92
CA THR A 152 -7.10 -16.60 33.78
C THR A 152 -7.42 -15.24 33.13
N ALA A 153 -8.35 -15.24 32.19
CA ALA A 153 -8.82 -14.00 31.58
C ALA A 153 -9.34 -13.04 32.67
N PRO A 154 -9.01 -11.73 32.61
CA PRO A 154 -9.56 -10.78 33.54
C PRO A 154 -11.10 -10.75 33.44
N PRO A 155 -11.81 -10.48 34.54
CA PRO A 155 -13.26 -10.38 34.50
C PRO A 155 -13.67 -9.26 33.53
N ALA A 156 -14.82 -9.46 32.87
CA ALA A 156 -15.35 -8.43 31.96
C ALA A 156 -15.62 -7.13 32.75
N ASP A 157 -15.20 -5.98 32.17
CA ASP A 157 -15.45 -4.69 32.79
C ASP A 157 -16.96 -4.40 32.83
N PRO A 158 -17.56 -4.21 34.04
CA PRO A 158 -18.99 -4.00 34.18
C PRO A 158 -19.53 -2.77 33.43
N ARG A 159 -18.68 -1.81 33.06
CA ARG A 159 -19.10 -0.65 32.26
C ARG A 159 -19.60 -1.03 30.87
N TRP A 160 -19.16 -2.18 30.35
CA TRP A 160 -19.54 -2.69 29.04
C TRP A 160 -20.72 -3.64 29.05
N SER A 161 -21.31 -3.91 30.23
CA SER A 161 -22.44 -4.85 30.37
C SER A 161 -23.66 -4.48 29.51
N ALA A 162 -23.87 -3.17 29.24
CA ALA A 162 -24.94 -2.72 28.35
C ALA A 162 -24.79 -3.23 26.90
N LEU A 163 -23.59 -3.60 26.48
CA LEU A 163 -23.30 -4.14 25.14
C LEU A 163 -23.54 -5.64 25.05
N ASP A 164 -23.77 -6.35 26.17
CA ASP A 164 -24.01 -7.79 26.16
C ASP A 164 -25.29 -8.17 25.38
N SER A 165 -26.29 -7.28 25.35
CA SER A 165 -27.49 -7.44 24.54
C SER A 165 -27.24 -7.44 23.03
N LEU A 166 -26.10 -6.87 22.57
CA LEU A 166 -25.73 -6.83 21.17
C LEU A 166 -24.97 -8.09 20.72
N LYS A 167 -24.41 -8.88 21.65
CA LYS A 167 -23.63 -10.08 21.29
C LYS A 167 -24.49 -11.08 20.50
N SER A 168 -25.76 -11.28 20.88
CA SER A 168 -26.68 -12.17 20.16
C SER A 168 -27.03 -11.66 18.75
N ALA A 169 -26.97 -10.35 18.52
CA ALA A 169 -27.25 -9.76 17.20
C ALA A 169 -26.08 -9.89 16.20
N PHE A 170 -24.85 -10.17 16.71
CA PHE A 170 -23.64 -10.33 15.92
C PHE A 170 -23.06 -11.74 15.98
N ASP A 171 -23.80 -12.71 16.54
CA ASP A 171 -23.38 -14.11 16.54
C ASP A 171 -23.43 -14.65 15.09
N PRO A 172 -22.27 -15.04 14.47
CA PRO A 172 -22.25 -15.54 13.10
C PRO A 172 -23.02 -16.85 12.89
N GLY A 173 -23.54 -17.46 13.97
CA GLY A 173 -24.39 -18.64 13.91
C GLY A 173 -25.90 -18.35 13.79
N ASP A 174 -26.35 -17.07 13.86
CA ASP A 174 -27.76 -16.72 13.74
C ASP A 174 -28.15 -16.39 12.30
N PRO A 175 -28.95 -17.22 11.60
CA PRO A 175 -29.41 -16.98 10.24
C PRO A 175 -30.31 -15.73 10.08
N ALA A 176 -30.68 -15.06 11.16
CA ALA A 176 -31.53 -13.86 11.16
C ALA A 176 -30.72 -12.54 11.10
N ALA A 177 -29.39 -12.57 11.27
CA ALA A 177 -28.51 -11.37 11.24
C ALA A 177 -28.22 -10.83 9.84
N GLY A 178 -28.83 -11.36 8.78
CA GLY A 178 -28.57 -11.04 7.36
C GLY A 178 -29.78 -10.45 6.62
N ARG A 179 -30.62 -9.59 7.26
CA ARG A 179 -31.65 -8.83 6.51
C ARG A 179 -31.60 -7.36 6.82
#